data_8e6315f2394e564803912448fd87d4f7
#
_entry.id   8e6315f2394e564803912448fd87d4f7
#
_cell.length_a   1.000
_cell.length_b   1.000
_cell.length_c   1.000
_cell.angle_alpha   90.00
_cell.angle_beta   90.00
_cell.angle_gamma   90.00
#
_symmetry.space_group_name_H-M   'P 1'
#
loop_
_entity.id
_entity.type
_entity.pdbx_description
1 polymer ?
#
loop_
_entity_poly.entity_id
_entity_poly.type
_entity_poly.pdbx_seq_one_letter_code
_entity_poly.pdbx_strand_id
1 'polypeptide(L)'
;MKKNPVSIPHTVWHADDIRRGEREAADALGLTLYELMLRAGEAAFQVCRTAYPDARHWLVLCGHGNNGGDGYVVARLAKAVGIEVTLLAQESDKPLPEEAALAREAWLNAGGEIHASNIVWPAPVDLIVDALLGTGLQQAPRESVSQLIDHANSHPAPIVAVDIPSGLLAETGATPGTVINAAHTITFIALKPGLLTGKARDVTGQLHFDSLGLDSWLAGQETKIQRFSAEQLSHWLKPRRPTSHKGDHGRLVIIGGDHGTAGAIRMTGEAALRAGAGLVRVLTRSENIAPLLTARPELMVYELTEKSLTESLEWADVVVIGPGLGQQEWGKKALQKVESFRKPMLWDADALNLLAINPDKRHNRVITPHPGEAARLLGCSVAEIESDRLHCAQRLVQRYGGVAVLKGAGTVVAAHPDALGIIDAGNAGMASGGMGDVLSGIIGALLGQKLSPYDAACAGCIAHGAAADVLAARFGTRGMLATDLFSTLQRIVNPEVTDKNHDESSNSAP
;
A
#
# COMPACT_ATOMS: atom_id res chain seq x y z
N MET A 1 -19.02 -23.36 -10.36
CA MET A 1 -19.11 -21.92 -10.05
C MET A 1 -17.81 -21.52 -9.36
N LYS A 2 -16.94 -20.75 -10.01
CA LYS A 2 -15.78 -20.16 -9.33
C LYS A 2 -16.34 -19.13 -8.34
N LYS A 3 -16.19 -19.36 -7.02
CA LYS A 3 -16.47 -18.34 -6.03
C LYS A 3 -15.57 -17.13 -6.34
N ASN A 4 -16.15 -15.94 -6.54
CA ASN A 4 -15.37 -14.73 -6.64
C ASN A 4 -14.42 -14.66 -5.43
N PRO A 5 -13.18 -14.26 -5.61
CA PRO A 5 -12.28 -14.05 -4.48
C PRO A 5 -12.97 -13.10 -3.50
N VAL A 6 -12.97 -13.46 -2.21
CA VAL A 6 -13.53 -12.61 -1.16
C VAL A 6 -12.83 -11.26 -1.24
N SER A 7 -13.58 -10.19 -1.46
CA SER A 7 -13.04 -8.83 -1.53
C SER A 7 -12.36 -8.49 -0.21
N ILE A 8 -11.10 -8.04 -0.30
CA ILE A 8 -10.37 -7.54 0.87
C ILE A 8 -11.02 -6.23 1.32
N PRO A 9 -11.32 -6.03 2.62
CA PRO A 9 -12.01 -4.84 3.10
C PRO A 9 -11.18 -3.56 2.89
N HIS A 10 -11.89 -2.42 2.85
CA HIS A 10 -11.27 -1.09 2.74
C HIS A 10 -10.96 -0.44 4.09
N THR A 11 -11.55 -0.94 5.17
CA THR A 11 -11.27 -0.47 6.53
C THR A 11 -10.05 -1.20 7.11
N VAL A 12 -9.21 -0.46 7.82
CA VAL A 12 -7.99 -0.96 8.44
C VAL A 12 -7.99 -0.57 9.92
N TRP A 13 -7.57 -1.50 10.78
CA TRP A 13 -7.67 -1.35 12.21
C TRP A 13 -6.33 -1.64 12.89
N HIS A 14 -6.00 -0.87 13.91
CA HIS A 14 -4.88 -1.23 14.78
C HIS A 14 -5.16 -2.57 15.46
N ALA A 15 -4.14 -3.43 15.53
CA ALA A 15 -4.27 -4.76 16.13
C ALA A 15 -4.72 -4.69 17.61
N ASP A 16 -4.31 -3.66 18.33
CA ASP A 16 -4.72 -3.44 19.71
C ASP A 16 -6.22 -3.13 19.84
N ASP A 17 -6.79 -2.38 18.90
CA ASP A 17 -8.22 -2.09 18.86
C ASP A 17 -9.02 -3.36 18.57
N ILE A 18 -8.54 -4.20 17.66
CA ILE A 18 -9.15 -5.49 17.36
C ILE A 18 -9.15 -6.38 18.60
N ARG A 19 -8.02 -6.53 19.27
CA ARG A 19 -7.91 -7.37 20.48
C ARG A 19 -8.81 -6.90 21.62
N ARG A 20 -8.97 -5.58 21.79
CA ARG A 20 -9.89 -5.02 22.79
C ARG A 20 -11.35 -5.25 22.42
N GLY A 21 -11.69 -5.11 21.15
CA GLY A 21 -13.05 -5.23 20.65
C GLY A 21 -13.51 -6.65 20.36
N GLU A 22 -12.60 -7.60 20.17
CA GLU A 22 -12.89 -8.99 19.81
C GLU A 22 -13.83 -9.68 20.81
N ARG A 23 -13.57 -9.53 22.09
CA ARG A 23 -14.42 -10.10 23.16
C ARG A 23 -15.81 -9.48 23.14
N GLU A 24 -15.90 -8.16 23.06
CA GLU A 24 -17.18 -7.44 22.99
C GLU A 24 -17.96 -7.85 21.75
N ALA A 25 -17.29 -8.00 20.60
CA ALA A 25 -17.89 -8.45 19.37
C ALA A 25 -18.43 -9.89 19.46
N ALA A 26 -17.63 -10.77 20.06
CA ALA A 26 -18.04 -12.16 20.30
C ALA A 26 -19.26 -12.23 21.22
N ASP A 27 -19.23 -11.54 22.36
CA ASP A 27 -20.33 -11.49 23.32
C ASP A 27 -21.63 -10.95 22.68
N ALA A 28 -21.52 -9.91 21.84
CA ALA A 28 -22.67 -9.33 21.13
C ALA A 28 -23.34 -10.33 20.15
N LEU A 29 -22.59 -11.30 19.66
CA LEU A 29 -23.09 -12.34 18.75
C LEU A 29 -23.38 -13.68 19.46
N GLY A 30 -23.19 -13.75 20.78
CA GLY A 30 -23.35 -14.98 21.56
C GLY A 30 -22.30 -16.04 21.22
N LEU A 31 -21.11 -15.63 20.85
CA LEU A 31 -19.97 -16.49 20.52
C LEU A 31 -18.93 -16.49 21.66
N THR A 32 -18.26 -17.61 21.85
CA THR A 32 -17.06 -17.68 22.67
C THR A 32 -15.82 -17.30 21.85
N LEU A 33 -14.75 -16.90 22.48
CA LEU A 33 -13.47 -16.67 21.82
C LEU A 33 -12.91 -17.96 21.19
N TYR A 34 -13.18 -19.11 21.80
CA TYR A 34 -12.80 -20.39 21.22
C TYR A 34 -13.56 -20.70 19.91
N GLU A 35 -14.84 -20.35 19.82
CA GLU A 35 -15.59 -20.47 18.55
C GLU A 35 -15.01 -19.56 17.47
N LEU A 36 -14.52 -18.36 17.81
CA LEU A 36 -13.79 -17.51 16.86
C LEU A 36 -12.48 -18.18 16.41
N MET A 37 -11.74 -18.80 17.33
CA MET A 37 -10.52 -19.55 16.99
C MET A 37 -10.81 -20.73 16.06
N LEU A 38 -11.91 -21.45 16.28
CA LEU A 38 -12.34 -22.52 15.37
C LEU A 38 -12.64 -22.00 13.97
N ARG A 39 -13.28 -20.82 13.86
CA ARG A 39 -13.53 -20.18 12.54
C ARG A 39 -12.24 -19.71 11.87
N ALA A 40 -11.31 -19.16 12.63
CA ALA A 40 -10.00 -18.74 12.12
C ALA A 40 -9.20 -19.95 11.58
N GLY A 41 -9.12 -21.02 12.34
CA GLY A 41 -8.47 -22.24 11.91
C GLY A 41 -9.14 -22.89 10.69
N GLU A 42 -10.47 -22.88 10.62
CA GLU A 42 -11.21 -23.36 9.44
C GLU A 42 -10.89 -22.49 8.21
N ALA A 43 -10.89 -21.17 8.31
CA ALA A 43 -10.55 -20.27 7.22
C ALA A 43 -9.11 -20.50 6.73
N ALA A 44 -8.15 -20.64 7.64
CA ALA A 44 -6.75 -20.94 7.30
C ALA A 44 -6.62 -22.31 6.62
N PHE A 45 -7.30 -23.32 7.13
CA PHE A 45 -7.35 -24.66 6.52
C PHE A 45 -7.88 -24.60 5.09
N GLN A 46 -8.95 -23.85 4.84
CA GLN A 46 -9.52 -23.70 3.49
C GLN A 46 -8.56 -23.00 2.52
N VAL A 47 -7.82 -21.98 2.96
CA VAL A 47 -6.78 -21.35 2.15
C VAL A 47 -5.70 -22.37 1.76
N CYS A 48 -5.20 -23.14 2.73
CA CYS A 48 -4.21 -24.18 2.48
C CYS A 48 -4.71 -25.22 1.45
N ARG A 49 -5.92 -25.71 1.64
CA ARG A 49 -6.55 -26.71 0.75
C ARG A 49 -6.78 -26.19 -0.67
N THR A 50 -7.20 -24.94 -0.79
CA THR A 50 -7.50 -24.32 -2.08
C THR A 50 -6.24 -23.98 -2.84
N ALA A 51 -5.21 -23.46 -2.16
CA ALA A 51 -3.95 -23.09 -2.77
C ALA A 51 -3.09 -24.31 -3.13
N TYR A 52 -3.13 -25.35 -2.29
CA TYR A 52 -2.28 -26.55 -2.43
C TYR A 52 -3.11 -27.85 -2.31
N PRO A 53 -4.00 -28.14 -3.26
CA PRO A 53 -4.91 -29.28 -3.17
C PRO A 53 -4.20 -30.64 -3.18
N ASP A 54 -2.99 -30.70 -3.72
CA ASP A 54 -2.19 -31.93 -3.83
C ASP A 54 -1.20 -32.13 -2.68
N ALA A 55 -1.09 -31.16 -1.75
CA ALA A 55 -0.22 -31.28 -0.58
C ALA A 55 -0.73 -32.38 0.37
N ARG A 56 0.08 -33.40 0.61
CA ARG A 56 -0.27 -34.58 1.40
C ARG A 56 0.34 -34.61 2.79
N HIS A 57 1.45 -33.90 3.00
CA HIS A 57 2.12 -33.79 4.29
C HIS A 57 2.31 -32.33 4.64
N TRP A 58 1.65 -31.88 5.70
CA TRP A 58 1.72 -30.52 6.22
C TRP A 58 2.57 -30.47 7.49
N LEU A 59 3.50 -29.52 7.52
CA LEU A 59 4.26 -29.19 8.71
C LEU A 59 3.63 -27.93 9.35
N VAL A 60 3.06 -28.07 10.53
CA VAL A 60 2.41 -26.97 11.25
C VAL A 60 3.32 -26.49 12.37
N LEU A 61 3.69 -25.23 12.36
CA LEU A 61 4.53 -24.58 13.35
C LEU A 61 3.65 -23.77 14.30
N CYS A 62 3.51 -24.22 15.56
CA CYS A 62 2.68 -23.60 16.57
C CYS A 62 3.53 -22.83 17.59
N GLY A 63 3.20 -21.54 17.77
CA GLY A 63 3.71 -20.72 18.85
C GLY A 63 2.97 -20.96 20.18
N HIS A 64 3.35 -20.19 21.20
CA HIS A 64 2.79 -20.32 22.53
C HIS A 64 1.62 -19.36 22.83
N GLY A 65 1.07 -18.70 21.82
CA GLY A 65 -0.07 -17.77 21.91
C GLY A 65 -1.31 -18.29 21.20
N ASN A 66 -2.32 -17.43 21.04
CA ASN A 66 -3.55 -17.76 20.34
C ASN A 66 -3.34 -18.07 18.84
N ASN A 67 -2.34 -17.48 18.20
CA ASN A 67 -1.97 -17.86 16.84
C ASN A 67 -1.56 -19.33 16.73
N GLY A 68 -0.83 -19.86 17.73
CA GLY A 68 -0.55 -21.28 17.85
C GLY A 68 -1.81 -22.12 18.03
N GLY A 69 -2.82 -21.58 18.73
CA GLY A 69 -4.15 -22.18 18.85
C GLY A 69 -4.83 -22.39 17.49
N ASP A 70 -4.80 -21.37 16.63
CA ASP A 70 -5.28 -21.46 15.25
C ASP A 70 -4.54 -22.58 14.49
N GLY A 71 -3.22 -22.70 14.70
CA GLY A 71 -2.39 -23.78 14.13
C GLY A 71 -2.83 -25.18 14.56
N TYR A 72 -3.17 -25.39 15.85
CA TYR A 72 -3.73 -26.67 16.32
C TYR A 72 -5.07 -27.00 15.64
N VAL A 73 -5.93 -26.00 15.43
CA VAL A 73 -7.20 -26.20 14.72
C VAL A 73 -6.95 -26.62 13.27
N VAL A 74 -6.03 -25.95 12.55
CA VAL A 74 -5.63 -26.30 11.19
C VAL A 74 -5.12 -27.75 11.13
N ALA A 75 -4.24 -28.11 12.03
CA ALA A 75 -3.66 -29.45 12.10
C ALA A 75 -4.75 -30.54 12.29
N ARG A 76 -5.67 -30.31 13.23
CA ARG A 76 -6.80 -31.23 13.49
C ARG A 76 -7.69 -31.41 12.27
N LEU A 77 -8.04 -30.32 11.58
CA LEU A 77 -8.87 -30.35 10.37
C LEU A 77 -8.16 -31.09 9.23
N ALA A 78 -6.86 -30.84 9.03
CA ALA A 78 -6.07 -31.52 8.03
C ALA A 78 -6.01 -33.04 8.29
N LYS A 79 -5.75 -33.45 9.53
CA LYS A 79 -5.76 -34.86 9.92
C LYS A 79 -7.12 -35.53 9.70
N ALA A 80 -8.21 -34.84 9.99
CA ALA A 80 -9.57 -35.35 9.82
C ALA A 80 -9.92 -35.67 8.36
N VAL A 81 -9.27 -35.04 7.38
CA VAL A 81 -9.46 -35.33 5.94
C VAL A 81 -8.36 -36.22 5.36
N GLY A 82 -7.53 -36.84 6.21
CA GLY A 82 -6.51 -37.79 5.79
C GLY A 82 -5.19 -37.18 5.31
N ILE A 83 -4.92 -35.92 5.62
CA ILE A 83 -3.61 -35.29 5.39
C ILE A 83 -2.68 -35.71 6.52
N GLU A 84 -1.45 -36.10 6.18
CA GLU A 84 -0.39 -36.32 7.16
C GLU A 84 0.04 -34.99 7.76
N VAL A 85 0.09 -34.91 9.08
CA VAL A 85 0.45 -33.68 9.81
C VAL A 85 1.57 -33.96 10.78
N THR A 86 2.65 -33.20 10.66
CA THR A 86 3.69 -33.05 11.66
C THR A 86 3.53 -31.70 12.33
N LEU A 87 3.28 -31.69 13.64
CA LEU A 87 3.09 -30.47 14.39
C LEU A 87 4.27 -30.24 15.32
N LEU A 88 4.93 -29.09 15.16
CA LEU A 88 6.00 -28.62 16.04
C LEU A 88 5.45 -27.50 16.92
N ALA A 89 5.61 -27.61 18.24
CA ALA A 89 5.19 -26.59 19.17
C ALA A 89 6.39 -25.98 19.89
N GLN A 90 6.35 -24.66 20.08
CA GLN A 90 7.30 -23.98 20.95
C GLN A 90 7.07 -24.36 22.40
N GLU A 91 8.15 -24.69 23.09
CA GLU A 91 8.14 -24.89 24.52
C GLU A 91 8.14 -23.56 25.28
N SER A 92 7.40 -23.50 26.38
CA SER A 92 7.37 -22.35 27.27
C SER A 92 6.97 -22.82 28.71
N ASP A 93 7.55 -22.20 29.71
CA ASP A 93 7.18 -22.41 31.11
C ASP A 93 5.87 -21.73 31.51
N LYS A 94 5.33 -20.85 30.61
CA LYS A 94 4.05 -20.17 30.85
C LYS A 94 2.90 -21.03 30.40
N PRO A 95 1.71 -20.94 31.05
CA PRO A 95 0.52 -21.63 30.56
C PRO A 95 0.09 -21.02 29.22
N LEU A 96 -0.51 -21.87 28.38
CA LEU A 96 -1.17 -21.42 27.15
C LEU A 96 -2.37 -20.53 27.50
N PRO A 97 -2.73 -19.57 26.62
CA PRO A 97 -4.04 -18.95 26.66
C PRO A 97 -5.15 -20.00 26.65
N GLU A 98 -6.29 -19.70 27.27
CA GLU A 98 -7.39 -20.64 27.45
C GLU A 98 -7.84 -21.28 26.12
N GLU A 99 -8.06 -20.47 25.09
CA GLU A 99 -8.52 -20.93 23.78
C GLU A 99 -7.47 -21.81 23.08
N ALA A 100 -6.20 -21.44 23.17
CA ALA A 100 -5.10 -22.22 22.63
C ALA A 100 -4.93 -23.57 23.36
N ALA A 101 -5.16 -23.60 24.67
CA ALA A 101 -5.14 -24.83 25.46
C ALA A 101 -6.27 -25.79 25.03
N LEU A 102 -7.48 -25.26 24.81
CA LEU A 102 -8.61 -26.03 24.29
C LEU A 102 -8.32 -26.62 22.90
N ALA A 103 -7.73 -25.82 22.00
CA ALA A 103 -7.36 -26.25 20.66
C ALA A 103 -6.28 -27.35 20.70
N ARG A 104 -5.28 -27.20 21.57
CA ARG A 104 -4.24 -28.20 21.80
C ARG A 104 -4.81 -29.51 22.32
N GLU A 105 -5.71 -29.46 23.30
CA GLU A 105 -6.39 -30.63 23.85
C GLU A 105 -7.22 -31.36 22.75
N ALA A 106 -7.96 -30.60 21.94
CA ALA A 106 -8.73 -31.16 20.82
C ALA A 106 -7.84 -31.87 19.78
N TRP A 107 -6.64 -31.33 19.50
CA TRP A 107 -5.64 -31.95 18.65
C TRP A 107 -5.17 -33.31 19.22
N LEU A 108 -4.80 -33.35 20.50
CA LEU A 108 -4.37 -34.58 21.18
C LEU A 108 -5.50 -35.63 21.24
N ASN A 109 -6.73 -35.20 21.55
CA ASN A 109 -7.90 -36.08 21.56
C ASN A 109 -8.24 -36.66 20.19
N ALA A 110 -7.88 -35.99 19.11
CA ALA A 110 -7.97 -36.49 17.74
C ALA A 110 -6.83 -37.44 17.35
N GLY A 111 -5.98 -37.82 18.29
CA GLY A 111 -4.82 -38.68 18.06
C GLY A 111 -3.65 -37.96 17.38
N GLY A 112 -3.57 -36.67 17.55
CA GLY A 112 -2.43 -35.88 17.09
C GLY A 112 -1.25 -35.98 18.07
N GLU A 113 -0.05 -35.81 17.54
CA GLU A 113 1.19 -35.77 18.32
C GLU A 113 1.79 -34.36 18.26
N ILE A 114 2.46 -33.97 19.36
CA ILE A 114 3.16 -32.71 19.47
C ILE A 114 4.65 -32.99 19.60
N HIS A 115 5.42 -32.47 18.66
CA HIS A 115 6.87 -32.58 18.66
C HIS A 115 7.52 -31.29 19.13
N ALA A 116 8.68 -31.42 19.76
CA ALA A 116 9.50 -30.28 20.11
C ALA A 116 10.03 -29.56 18.87
N SER A 117 10.22 -28.26 18.97
CA SER A 117 10.64 -27.42 17.83
C SER A 117 12.03 -27.74 17.25
N ASN A 118 12.85 -28.48 18.00
CA ASN A 118 14.23 -28.84 17.65
C ASN A 118 14.41 -30.21 16.99
N ILE A 119 13.34 -30.91 16.65
CA ILE A 119 13.45 -32.19 15.94
C ILE A 119 13.93 -32.00 14.50
N VAL A 120 14.46 -33.07 13.92
CA VAL A 120 14.72 -33.15 12.47
C VAL A 120 13.39 -33.14 11.75
N TRP A 121 13.26 -32.24 10.79
CA TRP A 121 12.01 -32.13 10.02
C TRP A 121 11.81 -33.36 9.15
N PRO A 122 10.57 -33.84 9.06
CA PRO A 122 10.25 -34.97 8.20
C PRO A 122 10.48 -34.66 6.72
N ALA A 123 10.60 -35.70 5.91
CA ALA A 123 10.68 -35.58 4.46
C ALA A 123 9.80 -36.68 3.82
N PRO A 124 8.96 -36.35 2.84
CA PRO A 124 8.76 -35.00 2.27
C PRO A 124 7.83 -34.14 3.11
N VAL A 125 7.95 -32.79 3.00
CA VAL A 125 6.96 -31.82 3.46
C VAL A 125 6.47 -31.06 2.24
N ASP A 126 5.16 -31.00 2.04
CA ASP A 126 4.54 -30.36 0.87
C ASP A 126 4.05 -28.93 1.16
N LEU A 127 3.77 -28.63 2.42
CA LEU A 127 3.26 -27.35 2.89
C LEU A 127 3.72 -27.06 4.31
N ILE A 128 4.13 -25.84 4.57
CA ILE A 128 4.41 -25.33 5.91
C ILE A 128 3.31 -24.34 6.29
N VAL A 129 2.74 -24.51 7.49
CA VAL A 129 1.77 -23.59 8.09
C VAL A 129 2.47 -22.81 9.21
N ASP A 130 2.60 -21.52 9.04
CA ASP A 130 3.19 -20.61 10.02
C ASP A 130 2.11 -20.11 11.00
N ALA A 131 2.09 -20.66 12.18
CA ALA A 131 1.27 -20.25 13.30
C ALA A 131 2.14 -19.94 14.56
N LEU A 132 3.34 -19.40 14.33
CA LEU A 132 4.31 -19.12 15.41
C LEU A 132 3.97 -17.85 16.18
N LEU A 133 3.88 -16.71 15.49
CA LEU A 133 3.68 -15.40 16.10
C LEU A 133 2.53 -14.68 15.40
N GLY A 134 1.62 -14.12 16.20
CA GLY A 134 0.51 -13.29 15.71
C GLY A 134 0.77 -11.79 15.83
N THR A 135 -0.31 -11.03 15.93
CA THR A 135 -0.31 -9.56 15.96
C THR A 135 0.29 -8.95 17.24
N GLY A 136 0.59 -9.76 18.25
CA GLY A 136 1.16 -9.31 19.53
C GLY A 136 2.65 -9.00 19.49
N LEU A 137 3.35 -9.29 18.42
CA LEU A 137 4.78 -9.03 18.29
C LEU A 137 5.07 -7.53 18.20
N GLN A 138 6.01 -7.04 19.03
CA GLN A 138 6.41 -5.63 19.06
C GLN A 138 7.91 -5.42 18.81
N GLN A 139 8.69 -6.48 18.76
CA GLN A 139 10.14 -6.45 18.60
C GLN A 139 10.61 -7.70 17.84
N ALA A 140 11.91 -7.84 17.63
CA ALA A 140 12.49 -9.00 16.95
C ALA A 140 12.06 -10.32 17.62
N PRO A 141 11.78 -11.38 16.84
CA PRO A 141 11.54 -12.71 17.37
C PRO A 141 12.71 -13.19 18.24
N ARG A 142 12.40 -14.00 19.25
CA ARG A 142 13.43 -14.65 20.09
C ARG A 142 14.25 -15.63 19.24
N GLU A 143 15.47 -15.91 19.67
CA GLU A 143 16.41 -16.78 18.94
C GLU A 143 15.81 -18.14 18.53
N SER A 144 15.11 -18.82 19.44
CA SER A 144 14.47 -20.11 19.13
C SER A 144 13.40 -20.03 18.03
N VAL A 145 12.67 -18.93 17.96
CA VAL A 145 11.69 -18.67 16.89
C VAL A 145 12.40 -18.26 15.60
N SER A 146 13.42 -17.42 15.70
CA SER A 146 14.23 -16.99 14.55
C SER A 146 14.83 -18.18 13.81
N GLN A 147 15.33 -19.17 14.51
CA GLN A 147 15.88 -20.40 13.92
C GLN A 147 14.81 -21.20 13.18
N LEU A 148 13.58 -21.28 13.71
CA LEU A 148 12.46 -21.93 13.01
C LEU A 148 12.05 -21.16 11.74
N ILE A 149 12.00 -19.84 11.82
CA ILE A 149 11.70 -18.96 10.68
C ILE A 149 12.74 -19.16 9.58
N ASP A 150 14.03 -19.13 9.92
CA ASP A 150 15.11 -19.31 8.96
C ASP A 150 15.07 -20.71 8.33
N HIS A 151 14.78 -21.74 9.12
CA HIS A 151 14.63 -23.10 8.60
C HIS A 151 13.43 -23.20 7.64
N ALA A 152 12.29 -22.63 8.00
CA ALA A 152 11.10 -22.59 7.14
C ALA A 152 11.37 -21.88 5.81
N ASN A 153 12.00 -20.71 5.86
CA ASN A 153 12.35 -19.94 4.66
C ASN A 153 13.35 -20.65 3.75
N SER A 154 14.21 -21.50 4.32
CA SER A 154 15.20 -22.27 3.57
C SER A 154 14.61 -23.58 2.98
N HIS A 155 13.43 -23.98 3.42
CA HIS A 155 12.77 -25.20 2.94
C HIS A 155 12.06 -24.94 1.61
N PRO A 156 12.04 -25.90 0.67
CA PRO A 156 11.41 -25.72 -0.65
C PRO A 156 9.88 -25.68 -0.63
N ALA A 157 9.23 -26.20 0.43
CA ALA A 157 7.76 -26.15 0.54
C ALA A 157 7.25 -24.71 0.69
N PRO A 158 6.09 -24.36 0.08
CA PRO A 158 5.46 -23.08 0.27
C PRO A 158 4.99 -22.91 1.72
N ILE A 159 4.90 -21.66 2.16
CA ILE A 159 4.46 -21.29 3.50
C ILE A 159 3.13 -20.55 3.42
N VAL A 160 2.15 -20.97 4.21
CA VAL A 160 0.91 -20.23 4.47
C VAL A 160 0.97 -19.70 5.89
N ALA A 161 0.92 -18.36 6.02
CA ALA A 161 0.94 -17.68 7.31
C ALA A 161 -0.48 -17.48 7.85
N VAL A 162 -0.66 -17.80 9.12
CA VAL A 162 -1.91 -17.60 9.86
C VAL A 162 -1.87 -16.24 10.55
N ASP A 163 -2.84 -15.41 10.24
CA ASP A 163 -3.06 -14.03 10.69
C ASP A 163 -2.02 -13.03 10.17
N ILE A 164 -0.75 -13.27 10.38
CA ILE A 164 0.35 -12.44 9.92
C ILE A 164 1.63 -13.29 9.77
N PRO A 165 2.48 -13.05 8.79
CA PRO A 165 3.78 -13.72 8.72
C PRO A 165 4.58 -13.48 10.01
N SER A 166 5.03 -14.55 10.65
CA SER A 166 5.79 -14.44 11.91
C SER A 166 7.05 -13.61 11.72
N GLY A 167 7.21 -12.58 12.53
CA GLY A 167 8.30 -11.60 12.44
C GLY A 167 7.92 -10.26 11.81
N LEU A 168 6.76 -10.15 11.16
CA LEU A 168 6.21 -8.90 10.64
C LEU A 168 5.42 -8.19 11.75
N LEU A 169 5.64 -6.89 11.95
CA LEU A 169 4.89 -6.10 12.93
C LEU A 169 3.54 -5.67 12.34
N ALA A 170 2.45 -6.03 13.03
CA ALA A 170 1.08 -5.78 12.58
C ALA A 170 0.72 -4.29 12.46
N GLU A 171 1.31 -3.44 13.29
CA GLU A 171 1.02 -1.99 13.31
C GLU A 171 1.78 -1.22 12.25
N THR A 172 2.98 -1.64 11.89
CA THR A 172 3.91 -0.83 11.10
C THR A 172 4.38 -1.45 9.80
N GLY A 173 4.31 -2.78 9.69
CA GLY A 173 4.91 -3.51 8.57
C GLY A 173 6.45 -3.59 8.63
N ALA A 174 7.03 -3.25 9.77
CA ALA A 174 8.46 -3.41 9.98
C ALA A 174 8.82 -4.87 10.28
N THR A 175 10.07 -5.22 9.98
CA THR A 175 10.66 -6.52 10.24
C THR A 175 11.93 -6.34 11.07
N PRO A 176 11.81 -6.23 12.40
CA PRO A 176 12.96 -5.94 13.26
C PRO A 176 13.97 -7.07 13.36
N GLY A 177 13.61 -8.28 12.96
CA GLY A 177 14.47 -9.46 12.92
C GLY A 177 14.10 -10.37 11.75
N THR A 178 14.22 -11.68 11.96
CA THR A 178 13.80 -12.67 10.96
C THR A 178 12.29 -12.62 10.75
N VAL A 179 11.85 -12.89 9.54
CA VAL A 179 10.43 -12.89 9.15
C VAL A 179 10.15 -14.03 8.18
N ILE A 180 9.01 -14.66 8.31
CA ILE A 180 8.49 -15.68 7.38
C ILE A 180 8.24 -15.04 6.00
N ASN A 181 8.71 -15.70 4.95
CA ASN A 181 8.39 -15.40 3.55
C ASN A 181 7.20 -16.27 3.11
N ALA A 182 5.98 -15.78 3.35
CA ALA A 182 4.78 -16.52 3.01
C ALA A 182 4.43 -16.43 1.53
N ALA A 183 3.91 -17.52 0.96
CA ALA A 183 3.26 -17.53 -0.35
C ALA A 183 1.81 -17.03 -0.24
N HIS A 184 1.16 -17.30 0.89
CA HIS A 184 -0.17 -16.83 1.24
C HIS A 184 -0.23 -16.43 2.71
N THR A 185 -1.01 -15.39 3.01
CA THR A 185 -1.33 -14.97 4.37
C THR A 185 -2.84 -14.84 4.48
N ILE A 186 -3.44 -15.45 5.50
CA ILE A 186 -4.86 -15.26 5.84
C ILE A 186 -4.96 -14.49 7.14
N THR A 187 -5.62 -13.33 7.10
CA THR A 187 -5.82 -12.49 8.28
C THR A 187 -7.30 -12.42 8.67
N PHE A 188 -7.57 -12.17 9.95
CA PHE A 188 -8.90 -12.36 10.53
C PHE A 188 -9.45 -11.07 11.11
N ILE A 189 -10.81 -10.98 11.13
CA ILE A 189 -11.62 -9.94 11.76
C ILE A 189 -11.51 -8.61 11.04
N ALA A 190 -10.30 -8.04 10.95
CA ALA A 190 -10.02 -6.80 10.23
C ALA A 190 -8.61 -6.79 9.67
N LEU A 191 -8.37 -5.95 8.65
CA LEU A 191 -7.01 -5.71 8.14
C LEU A 191 -6.19 -4.91 9.14
N LYS A 192 -4.91 -5.25 9.25
CA LYS A 192 -3.92 -4.54 10.07
C LYS A 192 -3.03 -3.69 9.16
N PRO A 193 -2.59 -2.50 9.60
CA PRO A 193 -1.80 -1.60 8.74
C PRO A 193 -0.50 -2.24 8.25
N GLY A 194 0.15 -3.00 9.11
CA GLY A 194 1.43 -3.66 8.81
C GLY A 194 1.36 -4.74 7.72
N LEU A 195 0.16 -5.18 7.32
CA LEU A 195 -0.03 -6.08 6.16
C LEU A 195 -0.04 -5.34 4.82
N LEU A 196 -0.08 -4.01 4.82
CA LEU A 196 -0.32 -3.20 3.62
C LEU A 196 0.83 -2.25 3.26
N THR A 197 1.76 -1.99 4.17
CA THR A 197 2.88 -1.06 3.99
C THR A 197 4.19 -1.62 4.54
N GLY A 198 5.28 -0.89 4.39
CA GLY A 198 6.60 -1.32 4.84
C GLY A 198 7.11 -2.52 4.07
N LYS A 199 7.49 -3.58 4.79
CA LYS A 199 7.99 -4.84 4.22
C LYS A 199 6.89 -5.86 3.89
N ALA A 200 5.64 -5.52 4.12
CA ALA A 200 4.52 -6.45 3.97
C ALA A 200 4.51 -7.16 2.61
N ARG A 201 4.69 -6.42 1.50
CA ARG A 201 4.64 -6.99 0.15
C ARG A 201 5.77 -7.97 -0.17
N ASP A 202 6.88 -7.89 0.54
CA ASP A 202 7.98 -8.82 0.38
C ASP A 202 7.67 -10.19 1.03
N VAL A 203 6.79 -10.23 2.03
CA VAL A 203 6.65 -11.38 2.94
C VAL A 203 5.25 -11.95 3.08
N THR A 204 4.19 -11.21 2.69
CA THR A 204 2.80 -11.69 2.85
C THR A 204 2.33 -12.63 1.74
N GLY A 205 2.95 -12.60 0.57
CA GLY A 205 2.41 -13.28 -0.60
C GLY A 205 1.00 -12.79 -0.94
N GLN A 206 0.14 -13.71 -1.36
CA GLN A 206 -1.26 -13.40 -1.60
C GLN A 206 -2.00 -13.24 -0.27
N LEU A 207 -2.59 -12.06 -0.06
CA LEU A 207 -3.36 -11.76 1.14
C LEU A 207 -4.81 -12.26 1.01
N HIS A 208 -5.27 -12.99 2.01
CA HIS A 208 -6.65 -13.45 2.18
C HIS A 208 -7.24 -12.85 3.45
N PHE A 209 -8.56 -12.75 3.49
CA PHE A 209 -9.27 -12.15 4.62
C PHE A 209 -10.52 -12.96 4.97
N ASP A 210 -10.76 -13.13 6.27
CA ASP A 210 -12.01 -13.65 6.80
C ASP A 210 -12.43 -12.85 8.03
N SER A 211 -13.65 -12.31 8.00
CA SER A 211 -14.21 -11.52 9.12
C SER A 211 -14.60 -12.35 10.34
N LEU A 212 -14.56 -13.66 10.24
CA LEU A 212 -15.07 -14.62 11.23
C LEU A 212 -16.55 -14.40 11.60
N GLY A 213 -17.32 -13.71 10.74
CA GLY A 213 -18.71 -13.36 10.97
C GLY A 213 -18.92 -12.12 11.84
N LEU A 214 -17.87 -11.32 12.06
CA LEU A 214 -17.94 -10.08 12.84
C LEU A 214 -18.22 -8.83 11.99
N ASP A 215 -18.57 -8.98 10.71
CA ASP A 215 -18.81 -7.86 9.79
C ASP A 215 -19.81 -6.83 10.31
N SER A 216 -20.92 -7.29 10.87
CA SER A 216 -21.97 -6.40 11.34
C SER A 216 -21.55 -5.58 12.56
N TRP A 217 -20.72 -6.16 13.43
CA TRP A 217 -20.16 -5.43 14.57
C TRP A 217 -19.14 -4.40 14.09
N LEU A 218 -18.23 -4.78 13.19
CA LEU A 218 -17.22 -3.88 12.61
C LEU A 218 -17.86 -2.71 11.86
N ALA A 219 -18.97 -2.95 11.14
CA ALA A 219 -19.69 -1.89 10.42
C ALA A 219 -20.26 -0.79 11.35
N GLY A 220 -20.46 -1.11 12.61
CA GLY A 220 -20.87 -0.16 13.66
C GLY A 220 -19.72 0.59 14.32
N GLN A 221 -18.48 0.28 13.97
CA GLN A 221 -17.28 0.90 14.55
C GLN A 221 -16.64 1.88 13.57
N GLU A 222 -15.94 2.88 14.09
CA GLU A 222 -15.20 3.85 13.28
C GLU A 222 -13.70 3.55 13.28
N THR A 223 -13.09 3.62 12.11
CA THR A 223 -11.64 3.63 11.96
C THR A 223 -11.19 4.81 11.11
N LYS A 224 -10.02 5.34 11.42
CA LYS A 224 -9.41 6.46 10.71
C LYS A 224 -8.48 6.02 9.58
N ILE A 225 -8.20 4.71 9.48
CA ILE A 225 -7.31 4.15 8.48
C ILE A 225 -8.13 3.47 7.38
N GLN A 226 -7.88 3.85 6.14
CA GLN A 226 -8.53 3.28 4.97
C GLN A 226 -7.52 2.65 4.02
N ARG A 227 -7.85 1.48 3.46
CA ARG A 227 -7.16 0.90 2.31
C ARG A 227 -7.82 1.41 1.04
N PHE A 228 -7.02 1.96 0.15
CA PHE A 228 -7.48 2.43 -1.15
C PHE A 228 -6.92 1.57 -2.28
N SER A 229 -7.78 1.13 -3.18
CA SER A 229 -7.45 0.32 -4.35
C SER A 229 -8.12 0.84 -5.62
N ALA A 230 -7.78 0.28 -6.76
CA ALA A 230 -8.31 0.71 -8.07
C ALA A 230 -9.85 0.65 -8.16
N GLU A 231 -10.48 -0.24 -7.42
CA GLU A 231 -11.94 -0.39 -7.37
C GLU A 231 -12.68 0.89 -6.94
N GLN A 232 -12.00 1.75 -6.18
CA GLN A 232 -12.59 2.97 -5.63
C GLN A 232 -12.41 4.20 -6.54
N LEU A 233 -11.68 4.10 -7.64
CA LEU A 233 -11.46 5.25 -8.55
C LEU A 233 -12.76 5.83 -9.07
N SER A 234 -13.76 5.00 -9.37
CA SER A 234 -15.10 5.45 -9.80
C SER A 234 -15.83 6.28 -8.75
N HIS A 235 -15.40 6.21 -7.49
CA HIS A 235 -15.96 7.04 -6.42
C HIS A 235 -15.61 8.52 -6.60
N TRP A 236 -14.38 8.82 -7.02
CA TRP A 236 -13.89 10.18 -7.24
C TRP A 236 -13.96 10.64 -8.70
N LEU A 237 -13.69 9.72 -9.65
CA LEU A 237 -13.57 10.04 -11.07
C LEU A 237 -14.89 9.75 -11.78
N LYS A 238 -15.79 10.72 -11.73
CA LYS A 238 -17.11 10.63 -12.38
C LYS A 238 -17.01 10.98 -13.87
N PRO A 239 -17.93 10.47 -14.71
CA PRO A 239 -18.02 10.87 -16.12
C PRO A 239 -18.13 12.39 -16.27
N ARG A 240 -17.44 12.90 -17.27
CA ARG A 240 -17.52 14.33 -17.59
C ARG A 240 -18.84 14.66 -18.22
N ARG A 241 -19.38 15.84 -17.91
CA ARG A 241 -20.58 16.34 -18.59
C ARG A 241 -20.28 16.57 -20.06
N PRO A 242 -21.17 16.20 -21.00
CA PRO A 242 -20.98 16.43 -22.43
C PRO A 242 -20.72 17.89 -22.80
N THR A 243 -21.20 18.83 -22.00
CA THR A 243 -21.06 20.27 -22.21
C THR A 243 -19.82 20.87 -21.54
N SER A 244 -18.98 20.07 -20.89
CA SER A 244 -17.80 20.57 -20.21
C SER A 244 -16.75 21.11 -21.19
N HIS A 245 -15.98 22.10 -20.76
CA HIS A 245 -14.91 22.70 -21.53
C HIS A 245 -13.58 22.68 -20.76
N LYS A 246 -12.48 22.98 -21.44
CA LYS A 246 -11.13 22.89 -20.86
C LYS A 246 -10.96 23.67 -19.55
N GLY A 247 -11.66 24.79 -19.35
CA GLY A 247 -11.63 25.57 -18.13
C GLY A 247 -12.23 24.87 -16.91
N ASP A 248 -13.17 23.92 -17.12
CA ASP A 248 -13.80 23.17 -16.05
C ASP A 248 -12.87 22.13 -15.41
N HIS A 249 -11.81 21.77 -16.11
CA HIS A 249 -10.88 20.70 -15.71
C HIS A 249 -9.56 21.21 -15.15
N GLY A 250 -9.49 22.49 -14.85
CA GLY A 250 -8.38 23.14 -14.14
C GLY A 250 -7.27 23.67 -15.04
N ARG A 251 -6.68 24.75 -14.56
CA ARG A 251 -5.51 25.43 -15.12
C ARG A 251 -4.32 25.18 -14.20
N LEU A 252 -3.40 24.34 -14.67
CA LEU A 252 -2.20 24.00 -13.92
C LEU A 252 -1.01 24.81 -14.35
N VAL A 253 -0.22 25.27 -13.39
CA VAL A 253 1.14 25.79 -13.60
C VAL A 253 2.12 24.83 -12.97
N ILE A 254 3.06 24.35 -13.77
CA ILE A 254 4.11 23.43 -13.35
C ILE A 254 5.46 24.15 -13.46
N ILE A 255 6.22 24.18 -12.38
CA ILE A 255 7.46 24.94 -12.28
C ILE A 255 8.62 24.02 -11.95
N GLY A 256 9.62 23.98 -12.80
CA GLY A 256 10.82 23.17 -12.60
C GLY A 256 11.63 23.04 -13.90
N GLY A 257 12.42 21.96 -13.99
CA GLY A 257 13.23 21.72 -15.16
C GLY A 257 14.41 22.68 -15.27
N ASP A 258 15.27 22.74 -14.25
CA ASP A 258 16.56 23.42 -14.32
C ASP A 258 17.50 22.75 -15.33
N HIS A 259 18.68 23.27 -15.53
CA HIS A 259 19.67 22.75 -16.47
C HIS A 259 19.86 21.23 -16.31
N GLY A 260 19.69 20.49 -17.41
CA GLY A 260 19.84 19.03 -17.44
C GLY A 260 18.67 18.22 -16.92
N THR A 261 17.57 18.84 -16.46
CA THR A 261 16.40 18.14 -15.86
C THR A 261 15.08 18.39 -16.62
N ALA A 262 15.15 18.72 -17.90
CA ALA A 262 13.98 18.91 -18.77
C ALA A 262 13.03 17.71 -18.77
N GLY A 263 13.56 16.49 -18.66
CA GLY A 263 12.77 15.26 -18.63
C GLY A 263 11.80 15.19 -17.46
N ALA A 264 12.23 15.64 -16.27
CA ALA A 264 11.37 15.66 -15.08
C ALA A 264 10.12 16.51 -15.30
N ILE A 265 10.31 17.76 -15.77
CA ILE A 265 9.18 18.67 -15.97
C ILE A 265 8.30 18.26 -17.15
N ARG A 266 8.88 17.63 -18.17
CA ARG A 266 8.10 17.03 -19.27
C ARG A 266 7.19 15.93 -18.76
N MET A 267 7.72 14.99 -17.98
CA MET A 267 6.94 13.87 -17.44
C MET A 267 5.81 14.35 -16.56
N THR A 268 6.06 15.36 -15.71
CA THR A 268 5.02 15.97 -14.87
C THR A 268 3.93 16.61 -15.72
N GLY A 269 4.29 17.38 -16.74
CA GLY A 269 3.34 18.03 -17.62
C GLY A 269 2.50 17.07 -18.44
N GLU A 270 3.12 16.06 -19.02
CA GLU A 270 2.41 15.03 -19.81
C GLU A 270 1.50 14.17 -18.94
N ALA A 271 1.96 13.80 -17.74
CA ALA A 271 1.12 13.08 -16.78
C ALA A 271 -0.12 13.89 -16.38
N ALA A 272 0.02 15.20 -16.17
CA ALA A 272 -1.12 16.07 -15.87
C ALA A 272 -2.14 16.10 -17.01
N LEU A 273 -1.70 16.20 -18.26
CA LEU A 273 -2.59 16.13 -19.43
C LEU A 273 -3.30 14.78 -19.49
N ARG A 274 -2.56 13.66 -19.32
CA ARG A 274 -3.10 12.29 -19.36
C ARG A 274 -4.06 11.99 -18.23
N ALA A 275 -3.89 12.65 -17.08
CA ALA A 275 -4.81 12.55 -15.94
C ALA A 275 -6.01 13.49 -16.04
N GLY A 276 -6.13 14.27 -17.12
CA GLY A 276 -7.32 15.03 -17.44
C GLY A 276 -7.27 16.51 -17.09
N ALA A 277 -6.12 17.11 -16.83
CA ALA A 277 -5.99 18.56 -16.70
C ALA A 277 -6.52 19.29 -17.96
N GLY A 278 -7.24 20.38 -17.75
CA GLY A 278 -7.80 21.15 -18.88
C GLY A 278 -6.76 21.94 -19.65
N LEU A 279 -5.87 22.63 -18.96
CA LEU A 279 -4.78 23.42 -19.51
C LEU A 279 -3.54 23.27 -18.61
N VAL A 280 -2.39 23.03 -19.21
CA VAL A 280 -1.11 22.88 -18.49
C VAL A 280 -0.10 23.87 -19.02
N ARG A 281 0.35 24.76 -18.15
CA ARG A 281 1.43 25.71 -18.38
C ARG A 281 2.69 25.27 -17.65
N VAL A 282 3.80 25.24 -18.36
CA VAL A 282 5.12 24.90 -17.80
C VAL A 282 6.01 26.13 -17.78
N LEU A 283 6.59 26.42 -16.64
CA LEU A 283 7.61 27.45 -16.47
C LEU A 283 8.95 26.78 -16.20
N THR A 284 9.91 26.98 -17.08
CA THR A 284 11.19 26.27 -17.09
C THR A 284 12.32 27.12 -17.66
N ARG A 285 13.52 26.58 -17.83
CA ARG A 285 14.61 27.25 -18.55
C ARG A 285 14.25 27.43 -20.02
N SER A 286 14.70 28.54 -20.60
CA SER A 286 14.44 28.86 -22.01
C SER A 286 14.89 27.77 -23.00
N GLU A 287 16.01 27.09 -22.71
CA GLU A 287 16.54 25.98 -23.50
C GLU A 287 15.63 24.76 -23.57
N ASN A 288 14.72 24.61 -22.61
CA ASN A 288 13.78 23.50 -22.56
C ASN A 288 12.51 23.73 -23.37
N ILE A 289 12.23 24.96 -23.83
CA ILE A 289 10.97 25.31 -24.49
C ILE A 289 10.77 24.48 -25.77
N ALA A 290 11.72 24.55 -26.67
CA ALA A 290 11.61 23.85 -27.97
C ALA A 290 11.57 22.31 -27.79
N PRO A 291 12.44 21.68 -26.97
CA PRO A 291 12.34 20.24 -26.72
C PRO A 291 11.01 19.80 -26.12
N LEU A 292 10.45 20.55 -25.16
CA LEU A 292 9.15 20.19 -24.58
C LEU A 292 8.01 20.29 -25.57
N LEU A 293 7.96 21.39 -26.36
CA LEU A 293 6.93 21.59 -27.37
C LEU A 293 7.03 20.56 -28.53
N THR A 294 8.24 20.15 -28.87
CA THR A 294 8.45 19.07 -29.84
C THR A 294 7.94 17.73 -29.33
N ALA A 295 8.18 17.45 -28.06
CA ALA A 295 7.78 16.19 -27.43
C ALA A 295 6.27 16.15 -27.11
N ARG A 296 5.67 17.28 -26.68
CA ARG A 296 4.26 17.38 -26.30
C ARG A 296 3.70 18.78 -26.57
N PRO A 297 3.18 19.02 -27.79
CA PRO A 297 2.73 20.36 -28.23
C PRO A 297 1.50 20.88 -27.49
N GLU A 298 0.79 20.03 -26.75
CA GLU A 298 -0.35 20.42 -25.91
C GLU A 298 0.07 21.19 -24.64
N LEU A 299 1.34 21.14 -24.27
CA LEU A 299 1.90 21.94 -23.18
C LEU A 299 2.09 23.39 -23.64
N MET A 300 1.76 24.34 -22.75
CA MET A 300 2.06 25.75 -22.94
C MET A 300 3.36 26.08 -22.18
N VAL A 301 4.48 26.18 -22.88
CA VAL A 301 5.81 26.26 -22.25
C VAL A 301 6.34 27.69 -22.37
N TYR A 302 6.77 28.25 -21.22
CA TYR A 302 7.34 29.58 -21.11
C TYR A 302 8.64 29.54 -20.32
N GLU A 303 9.52 30.51 -20.61
CA GLU A 303 10.68 30.73 -19.76
C GLU A 303 10.22 31.23 -18.36
N LEU A 304 10.82 30.67 -17.32
CA LEU A 304 10.61 31.12 -15.97
C LEU A 304 11.32 32.47 -15.73
N THR A 305 10.53 33.51 -15.74
CA THR A 305 10.93 34.88 -15.41
C THR A 305 10.03 35.41 -14.29
N GLU A 306 10.39 36.52 -13.66
CA GLU A 306 9.52 37.14 -12.66
C GLU A 306 8.14 37.49 -13.24
N LYS A 307 8.12 38.03 -14.45
CA LYS A 307 6.90 38.42 -15.16
C LYS A 307 6.03 37.17 -15.48
N SER A 308 6.61 36.16 -16.13
CA SER A 308 5.87 34.96 -16.51
C SER A 308 5.34 34.20 -15.29
N LEU A 309 6.10 34.20 -14.19
CA LEU A 309 5.68 33.59 -12.93
C LEU A 309 4.49 34.34 -12.31
N THR A 310 4.55 35.68 -12.23
CA THR A 310 3.45 36.49 -11.71
C THR A 310 2.16 36.29 -12.50
N GLU A 311 2.23 36.39 -13.84
CA GLU A 311 1.08 36.19 -14.72
C GLU A 311 0.53 34.77 -14.63
N SER A 312 1.41 33.76 -14.47
CA SER A 312 1.00 32.37 -14.36
C SER A 312 0.33 32.06 -13.03
N LEU A 313 0.82 32.63 -11.93
CA LEU A 313 0.19 32.46 -10.59
C LEU A 313 -1.21 33.09 -10.54
N GLU A 314 -1.42 34.23 -11.18
CA GLU A 314 -2.75 34.84 -11.30
C GLU A 314 -3.72 33.96 -12.11
N TRP A 315 -3.22 33.37 -13.18
CA TRP A 315 -4.01 32.51 -14.08
C TRP A 315 -4.32 31.14 -13.51
N ALA A 316 -3.44 30.57 -12.67
CA ALA A 316 -3.49 29.20 -12.21
C ALA A 316 -4.66 28.91 -11.25
N ASP A 317 -5.22 27.73 -11.36
CA ASP A 317 -6.07 27.11 -10.32
C ASP A 317 -5.24 26.23 -9.37
N VAL A 318 -4.14 25.65 -9.87
CA VAL A 318 -3.24 24.78 -9.11
C VAL A 318 -1.79 25.03 -9.53
N VAL A 319 -0.88 24.98 -8.59
CA VAL A 319 0.57 25.03 -8.83
C VAL A 319 1.22 23.71 -8.41
N VAL A 320 2.04 23.16 -9.30
CA VAL A 320 2.95 22.03 -9.03
C VAL A 320 4.38 22.55 -9.16
N ILE A 321 5.18 22.44 -8.12
CA ILE A 321 6.56 22.90 -8.12
C ILE A 321 7.50 21.88 -7.52
N GLY A 322 8.68 21.75 -8.11
CA GLY A 322 9.74 20.94 -7.57
C GLY A 322 10.42 19.97 -8.53
N PRO A 323 9.72 19.30 -9.45
CA PRO A 323 10.37 18.38 -10.39
C PRO A 323 11.47 19.07 -11.20
N GLY A 324 12.72 18.63 -10.98
CA GLY A 324 13.88 19.23 -11.62
C GLY A 324 14.13 20.71 -11.30
N LEU A 325 13.61 21.23 -10.19
CA LEU A 325 13.73 22.65 -9.84
C LEU A 325 15.16 23.09 -9.50
N GLY A 326 15.96 22.16 -8.98
CA GLY A 326 17.26 22.46 -8.41
C GLY A 326 17.16 23.21 -7.07
N GLN A 327 18.31 23.39 -6.41
CA GLN A 327 18.41 24.03 -5.10
C GLN A 327 19.22 25.33 -5.17
N GLN A 328 19.47 25.84 -6.37
CA GLN A 328 20.21 27.08 -6.61
C GLN A 328 19.24 28.29 -6.60
N GLU A 329 19.79 29.50 -6.75
CA GLU A 329 19.02 30.73 -6.69
C GLU A 329 17.81 30.80 -7.62
N TRP A 330 17.90 30.20 -8.80
CA TRP A 330 16.79 30.14 -9.75
C TRP A 330 15.56 29.44 -9.16
N GLY A 331 15.78 28.26 -8.61
CA GLY A 331 14.71 27.48 -7.96
C GLY A 331 14.22 28.11 -6.67
N LYS A 332 15.14 28.63 -5.83
CA LYS A 332 14.80 29.31 -4.57
C LYS A 332 13.90 30.52 -4.79
N LYS A 333 14.23 31.39 -5.76
CA LYS A 333 13.41 32.55 -6.10
C LYS A 333 12.00 32.20 -6.57
N ALA A 334 11.90 31.16 -7.42
CA ALA A 334 10.60 30.66 -7.87
C ALA A 334 9.76 30.15 -6.70
N LEU A 335 10.35 29.33 -5.82
CA LEU A 335 9.66 28.78 -4.66
C LEU A 335 9.19 29.87 -3.71
N GLN A 336 10.05 30.85 -3.43
CA GLN A 336 9.73 31.99 -2.57
C GLN A 336 8.52 32.79 -3.09
N LYS A 337 8.41 32.97 -4.40
CA LYS A 337 7.26 33.62 -5.04
C LYS A 337 5.98 32.76 -4.92
N VAL A 338 6.09 31.47 -5.09
CA VAL A 338 4.98 30.52 -4.97
C VAL A 338 4.43 30.46 -3.54
N GLU A 339 5.22 30.76 -2.52
CA GLU A 339 4.77 30.81 -1.13
C GLU A 339 3.58 31.76 -0.90
N SER A 340 3.39 32.76 -1.73
CA SER A 340 2.24 33.66 -1.67
C SER A 340 0.94 33.08 -2.26
N PHE A 341 1.02 31.96 -2.99
CA PHE A 341 -0.13 31.35 -3.65
C PHE A 341 -1.10 30.74 -2.64
N ARG A 342 -2.39 31.03 -2.77
CA ARG A 342 -3.43 30.65 -1.79
C ARG A 342 -4.30 29.47 -2.23
N LYS A 343 -4.30 29.15 -3.51
CA LYS A 343 -5.03 28.00 -4.06
C LYS A 343 -4.24 26.70 -3.85
N PRO A 344 -4.81 25.52 -4.15
CA PRO A 344 -4.12 24.26 -3.97
C PRO A 344 -2.78 24.19 -4.69
N MET A 345 -1.78 23.61 -4.06
CA MET A 345 -0.47 23.36 -4.65
C MET A 345 0.13 22.03 -4.21
N LEU A 346 1.04 21.53 -5.03
CA LEU A 346 1.82 20.33 -4.76
C LEU A 346 3.30 20.67 -4.83
N TRP A 347 4.04 20.25 -3.80
CA TRP A 347 5.48 20.37 -3.71
C TRP A 347 6.14 19.01 -3.72
N ASP A 348 7.09 18.81 -4.62
CA ASP A 348 7.82 17.55 -4.78
C ASP A 348 9.32 17.82 -4.97
N ALA A 349 10.13 16.79 -4.85
CA ALA A 349 11.56 16.79 -5.17
C ALA A 349 12.31 17.98 -4.53
N ASP A 350 12.96 18.83 -5.32
CA ASP A 350 13.79 19.93 -4.81
C ASP A 350 13.00 20.97 -4.01
N ALA A 351 11.70 21.13 -4.26
CA ALA A 351 10.86 21.96 -3.41
C ALA A 351 10.80 21.43 -1.97
N LEU A 352 10.82 20.10 -1.79
CA LEU A 352 10.85 19.47 -0.46
C LEU A 352 12.22 19.61 0.20
N ASN A 353 13.30 19.54 -0.57
CA ASN A 353 14.65 19.77 -0.06
C ASN A 353 14.80 21.20 0.48
N LEU A 354 14.25 22.18 -0.25
CA LEU A 354 14.22 23.58 0.18
C LEU A 354 13.28 23.81 1.38
N LEU A 355 12.14 23.12 1.43
CA LEU A 355 11.22 23.14 2.57
C LEU A 355 11.87 22.61 3.85
N ALA A 356 12.74 21.61 3.75
CA ALA A 356 13.48 21.08 4.88
C ALA A 356 14.45 22.12 5.47
N ILE A 357 14.99 23.01 4.64
CA ILE A 357 15.90 24.10 5.06
C ILE A 357 15.11 25.25 5.71
N ASN A 358 14.00 25.64 5.11
CA ASN A 358 13.12 26.72 5.58
C ASN A 358 11.69 26.18 5.83
N PRO A 359 11.46 25.50 6.96
CA PRO A 359 10.17 24.89 7.25
C PRO A 359 9.07 25.93 7.43
N ASP A 360 7.92 25.68 6.80
CA ASP A 360 6.69 26.43 7.05
C ASP A 360 5.48 25.50 7.05
N LYS A 361 4.36 25.93 7.61
CA LYS A 361 3.13 25.15 7.70
C LYS A 361 2.04 25.75 6.82
N ARG A 362 1.49 24.94 5.88
CA ARG A 362 0.46 25.39 4.93
C ARG A 362 -0.62 24.33 4.75
N HIS A 363 -1.88 24.73 4.83
CA HIS A 363 -3.01 23.80 4.68
C HIS A 363 -3.43 23.54 3.23
N ASN A 364 -3.02 24.41 2.30
CA ASN A 364 -3.34 24.28 0.87
C ASN A 364 -2.31 23.49 0.06
N ARG A 365 -1.40 22.79 0.72
CA ARG A 365 -0.26 22.12 0.08
C ARG A 365 -0.32 20.61 0.26
N VAL A 366 -0.08 19.88 -0.83
CA VAL A 366 0.26 18.46 -0.83
C VAL A 366 1.78 18.33 -0.96
N ILE A 367 2.41 17.56 -0.09
CA ILE A 367 3.82 17.19 -0.18
C ILE A 367 3.96 15.71 -0.49
N THR A 368 4.92 15.35 -1.35
CA THR A 368 5.06 13.99 -1.89
C THR A 368 6.45 13.38 -1.67
N PRO A 369 6.96 13.34 -0.41
CA PRO A 369 8.30 12.86 -0.16
C PRO A 369 8.44 11.35 -0.36
N HIS A 370 9.54 10.92 -0.99
CA HIS A 370 10.06 9.56 -0.81
C HIS A 370 10.74 9.46 0.58
N PRO A 371 11.09 8.24 1.07
CA PRO A 371 11.64 8.09 2.43
C PRO A 371 12.86 8.96 2.73
N GLY A 372 13.77 9.15 1.75
CA GLY A 372 14.94 10.01 1.92
C GLY A 372 14.58 11.49 2.10
N GLU A 373 13.61 11.99 1.35
CA GLU A 373 13.08 13.36 1.50
C GLU A 373 12.33 13.53 2.82
N ALA A 374 11.53 12.54 3.20
CA ALA A 374 10.82 12.52 4.48
C ALA A 374 11.81 12.55 5.66
N ALA A 375 12.91 11.81 5.58
CA ALA A 375 13.97 11.83 6.58
C ALA A 375 14.57 13.22 6.76
N ARG A 376 14.86 13.92 5.66
CA ARG A 376 15.34 15.31 5.70
C ARG A 376 14.31 16.27 6.29
N LEU A 377 13.04 16.12 5.89
CA LEU A 377 11.94 16.97 6.39
C LEU A 377 11.71 16.79 7.90
N LEU A 378 11.87 15.59 8.41
CA LEU A 378 11.64 15.27 9.83
C LEU A 378 12.92 15.32 10.69
N GLY A 379 14.09 15.44 10.06
CA GLY A 379 15.37 15.44 10.77
C GLY A 379 15.67 14.09 11.44
N CYS A 380 15.37 12.98 10.74
CA CYS A 380 15.60 11.63 11.22
C CYS A 380 16.23 10.76 10.11
N SER A 381 16.49 9.49 10.41
CA SER A 381 17.04 8.54 9.43
C SER A 381 15.96 7.92 8.55
N VAL A 382 16.36 7.39 7.38
CA VAL A 382 15.47 6.60 6.52
C VAL A 382 14.98 5.34 7.25
N ALA A 383 15.82 4.74 8.09
CA ALA A 383 15.45 3.57 8.90
C ALA A 383 14.31 3.91 9.88
N GLU A 384 14.32 5.09 10.49
CA GLU A 384 13.23 5.56 11.35
C GLU A 384 11.94 5.77 10.55
N ILE A 385 12.03 6.34 9.33
CA ILE A 385 10.85 6.47 8.45
C ILE A 385 10.25 5.10 8.15
N GLU A 386 11.07 4.13 7.74
CA GLU A 386 10.62 2.79 7.36
C GLU A 386 10.16 1.94 8.56
N SER A 387 10.59 2.25 9.77
CA SER A 387 10.17 1.54 10.98
C SER A 387 8.70 1.81 11.37
N ASP A 388 8.16 2.99 11.04
CA ASP A 388 6.77 3.36 11.28
C ASP A 388 6.31 4.44 10.29
N ARG A 389 5.92 4.00 9.10
CA ARG A 389 5.53 4.87 7.99
C ARG A 389 4.25 5.66 8.28
N LEU A 390 3.29 5.07 8.98
CA LEU A 390 2.03 5.74 9.32
C LEU A 390 2.29 6.91 10.27
N HIS A 391 3.01 6.66 11.34
CA HIS A 391 3.38 7.70 12.31
C HIS A 391 4.22 8.81 11.66
N CYS A 392 5.18 8.45 10.81
CA CYS A 392 6.00 9.45 10.09
C CYS A 392 5.17 10.29 9.13
N ALA A 393 4.19 9.72 8.42
CA ALA A 393 3.27 10.49 7.58
C ALA A 393 2.43 11.49 8.40
N GLN A 394 1.96 11.09 9.57
CA GLN A 394 1.26 11.99 10.50
C GLN A 394 2.17 13.11 11.03
N ARG A 395 3.42 12.79 11.37
CA ARG A 395 4.42 13.82 11.78
C ARG A 395 4.68 14.84 10.68
N LEU A 396 4.72 14.41 9.41
CA LEU A 396 4.86 15.33 8.27
C LEU A 396 3.68 16.30 8.20
N VAL A 397 2.45 15.84 8.35
CA VAL A 397 1.25 16.69 8.36
C VAL A 397 1.24 17.63 9.57
N GLN A 398 1.61 17.12 10.73
CA GLN A 398 1.68 17.93 11.95
C GLN A 398 2.67 19.09 11.79
N ARG A 399 3.82 18.84 11.18
CA ARG A 399 4.89 19.83 10.99
C ARG A 399 4.62 20.77 9.83
N TYR A 400 4.15 20.28 8.69
CA TYR A 400 4.07 21.03 7.43
C TYR A 400 2.65 21.38 7.01
N GLY A 401 1.63 20.85 7.67
CA GLY A 401 0.21 21.05 7.33
C GLY A 401 -0.21 20.33 6.06
N GLY A 402 -1.44 20.56 5.65
CA GLY A 402 -2.00 20.02 4.40
C GLY A 402 -2.07 18.52 4.35
N VAL A 403 -1.56 17.96 3.26
CA VAL A 403 -1.55 16.52 3.00
C VAL A 403 -0.12 16.04 2.75
N ALA A 404 0.26 14.91 3.33
CA ALA A 404 1.54 14.26 3.10
C ALA A 404 1.33 12.91 2.41
N VAL A 405 2.07 12.70 1.31
CA VAL A 405 2.15 11.44 0.57
C VAL A 405 3.53 10.86 0.80
N LEU A 406 3.64 9.91 1.73
CA LEU A 406 4.88 9.17 1.96
C LEU A 406 4.97 8.03 0.97
N LYS A 407 5.74 8.24 -0.09
CA LYS A 407 5.87 7.29 -1.20
C LYS A 407 6.59 6.00 -0.80
N GLY A 408 6.22 4.90 -1.43
CA GLY A 408 6.83 3.58 -1.25
C GLY A 408 5.86 2.44 -1.54
N ALA A 409 6.26 1.22 -1.23
CA ALA A 409 5.38 0.05 -1.28
C ALA A 409 4.31 0.17 -0.18
N GLY A 410 3.04 0.33 -0.56
CA GLY A 410 2.00 0.75 0.37
C GLY A 410 2.20 2.21 0.77
N THR A 411 2.16 3.12 -0.22
CA THR A 411 2.21 4.57 0.00
C THR A 411 1.20 4.99 1.05
N VAL A 412 1.62 5.82 2.00
CA VAL A 412 0.76 6.34 3.07
C VAL A 412 0.39 7.78 2.77
N VAL A 413 -0.89 8.07 2.74
CA VAL A 413 -1.43 9.43 2.59
C VAL A 413 -2.04 9.86 3.91
N ALA A 414 -1.53 10.95 4.47
CA ALA A 414 -2.00 11.51 5.73
C ALA A 414 -2.55 12.92 5.55
N ALA A 415 -3.61 13.25 6.30
CA ALA A 415 -4.18 14.60 6.39
C ALA A 415 -4.67 14.87 7.81
N HIS A 416 -4.66 16.16 8.18
CA HIS A 416 -5.19 16.59 9.48
C HIS A 416 -6.74 16.51 9.51
N PRO A 417 -7.37 16.15 10.65
CA PRO A 417 -6.71 15.83 11.92
C PRO A 417 -6.11 14.45 12.00
N ASP A 418 -6.69 13.41 11.40
CA ASP A 418 -6.28 12.02 11.63
C ASP A 418 -6.54 11.10 10.43
N ALA A 419 -6.85 11.63 9.26
CA ALA A 419 -7.11 10.78 8.09
C ALA A 419 -5.82 10.08 7.64
N LEU A 420 -5.88 8.77 7.51
CA LEU A 420 -4.80 7.93 7.01
C LEU A 420 -5.31 7.03 5.89
N GLY A 421 -4.65 7.09 4.74
CA GLY A 421 -4.89 6.19 3.62
C GLY A 421 -3.65 5.34 3.33
N ILE A 422 -3.83 4.06 3.10
CA ILE A 422 -2.80 3.16 2.61
C ILE A 422 -3.17 2.75 1.19
N ILE A 423 -2.28 3.00 0.26
CA ILE A 423 -2.51 2.76 -1.16
C ILE A 423 -2.13 1.33 -1.52
N ASP A 424 -3.12 0.55 -1.88
CA ASP A 424 -2.96 -0.84 -2.31
C ASP A 424 -3.00 -0.94 -3.84
N ALA A 425 -2.01 -0.36 -4.47
CA ALA A 425 -1.75 -0.40 -5.90
C ALA A 425 -0.25 -0.15 -6.15
N GLY A 426 0.24 -0.60 -7.28
CA GLY A 426 1.65 -0.47 -7.65
C GLY A 426 2.45 -1.74 -7.45
N ASN A 427 3.65 -1.75 -8.02
CA ASN A 427 4.54 -2.92 -8.04
C ASN A 427 6.01 -2.50 -8.12
N ALA A 428 6.91 -3.48 -8.04
CA ALA A 428 8.35 -3.26 -8.04
C ALA A 428 8.91 -2.62 -9.34
N GLY A 429 8.15 -2.69 -10.46
CA GLY A 429 8.52 -2.02 -11.71
C GLY A 429 8.56 -0.50 -11.58
N MET A 430 7.86 0.06 -10.59
CA MET A 430 7.85 1.48 -10.31
C MET A 430 9.13 1.99 -9.63
N ALA A 431 10.07 1.12 -9.29
CA ALA A 431 11.39 1.49 -8.77
C ALA A 431 12.30 1.97 -9.91
N SER A 432 11.91 3.02 -10.61
CA SER A 432 12.66 3.64 -11.71
C SER A 432 12.54 5.16 -11.69
N GLY A 433 13.51 5.84 -12.33
CA GLY A 433 13.52 7.31 -12.37
C GLY A 433 12.30 7.90 -13.06
N GLY A 434 11.81 9.03 -12.57
CA GLY A 434 10.69 9.75 -13.16
C GLY A 434 9.30 9.35 -12.67
N MET A 435 9.16 8.25 -11.94
CA MET A 435 7.86 7.82 -11.40
C MET A 435 7.24 8.86 -10.47
N GLY A 436 8.05 9.52 -9.64
CA GLY A 436 7.59 10.62 -8.78
C GLY A 436 7.10 11.84 -9.57
N ASP A 437 7.77 12.16 -10.68
CA ASP A 437 7.40 13.27 -11.56
C ASP A 437 6.03 13.02 -12.21
N VAL A 438 5.78 11.79 -12.64
CA VAL A 438 4.48 11.35 -13.17
C VAL A 438 3.40 11.46 -12.10
N LEU A 439 3.66 10.98 -10.88
CA LEU A 439 2.71 11.08 -9.77
C LEU A 439 2.34 12.53 -9.45
N SER A 440 3.31 13.43 -9.42
CA SER A 440 3.08 14.86 -9.17
C SER A 440 2.15 15.48 -10.21
N GLY A 441 2.30 15.11 -11.49
CA GLY A 441 1.41 15.54 -12.55
C GLY A 441 -0.01 15.01 -12.39
N ILE A 442 -0.16 13.75 -12.02
CA ILE A 442 -1.47 13.11 -11.80
C ILE A 442 -2.22 13.80 -10.65
N ILE A 443 -1.59 13.94 -9.49
CA ILE A 443 -2.21 14.59 -8.33
C ILE A 443 -2.56 16.05 -8.65
N GLY A 444 -1.65 16.79 -9.30
CA GLY A 444 -1.90 18.16 -9.74
C GLY A 444 -3.12 18.28 -10.64
N ALA A 445 -3.28 17.37 -11.59
CA ALA A 445 -4.45 17.33 -12.47
C ALA A 445 -5.76 17.07 -11.71
N LEU A 446 -5.74 16.20 -10.71
CA LEU A 446 -6.92 15.91 -9.91
C LEU A 446 -7.29 17.06 -8.97
N LEU A 447 -6.30 17.77 -8.43
CA LEU A 447 -6.53 19.04 -7.72
C LEU A 447 -7.21 20.06 -8.65
N GLY A 448 -6.76 20.18 -9.90
CA GLY A 448 -7.37 21.05 -10.89
C GLY A 448 -8.80 20.68 -11.25
N GLN A 449 -9.12 19.40 -11.16
CA GLN A 449 -10.48 18.86 -11.34
C GLN A 449 -11.31 18.94 -10.06
N LYS A 450 -10.85 19.71 -9.08
CA LYS A 450 -11.55 20.10 -7.84
C LYS A 450 -11.77 18.99 -6.82
N LEU A 451 -10.97 17.92 -6.87
CA LEU A 451 -10.89 17.01 -5.74
C LEU A 451 -10.25 17.73 -4.55
N SER A 452 -10.67 17.36 -3.33
CA SER A 452 -9.99 17.83 -2.13
C SER A 452 -8.51 17.41 -2.16
N PRO A 453 -7.59 18.10 -1.48
CA PRO A 453 -6.19 17.70 -1.44
C PRO A 453 -5.96 16.25 -1.02
N TYR A 454 -6.71 15.76 -0.04
CA TYR A 454 -6.64 14.37 0.41
C TYR A 454 -7.16 13.39 -0.65
N ASP A 455 -8.33 13.67 -1.23
CA ASP A 455 -8.90 12.81 -2.27
C ASP A 455 -8.04 12.80 -3.53
N ALA A 456 -7.51 13.95 -3.95
CA ALA A 456 -6.61 14.05 -5.09
C ALA A 456 -5.31 13.25 -4.87
N ALA A 457 -4.76 13.28 -3.66
CA ALA A 457 -3.58 12.50 -3.29
C ALA A 457 -3.89 10.99 -3.31
N CYS A 458 -4.98 10.54 -2.69
CA CYS A 458 -5.38 9.13 -2.67
C CYS A 458 -5.70 8.63 -4.09
N ALA A 459 -6.58 9.29 -4.81
CA ALA A 459 -6.96 8.91 -6.17
C ALA A 459 -5.76 8.95 -7.14
N GLY A 460 -4.89 9.95 -7.01
CA GLY A 460 -3.67 10.07 -7.81
C GLY A 460 -2.69 8.93 -7.58
N CYS A 461 -2.45 8.56 -6.35
CA CYS A 461 -1.58 7.42 -6.00
C CYS A 461 -2.17 6.09 -6.50
N ILE A 462 -3.48 5.91 -6.39
CA ILE A 462 -4.17 4.71 -6.92
C ILE A 462 -4.04 4.67 -8.44
N ALA A 463 -4.35 5.76 -9.14
CA ALA A 463 -4.29 5.82 -10.60
C ALA A 463 -2.87 5.53 -11.10
N HIS A 464 -1.85 6.08 -10.44
CA HIS A 464 -0.44 5.86 -10.73
C HIS A 464 -0.06 4.38 -10.56
N GLY A 465 -0.38 3.78 -9.42
CA GLY A 465 -0.09 2.39 -9.13
C GLY A 465 -0.87 1.43 -10.03
N ALA A 466 -2.16 1.68 -10.27
CA ALA A 466 -3.00 0.85 -11.13
C ALA A 466 -2.53 0.87 -12.59
N ALA A 467 -2.09 2.02 -13.10
CA ALA A 467 -1.51 2.11 -14.43
C ALA A 467 -0.25 1.25 -14.58
N ALA A 468 0.61 1.26 -13.56
CA ALA A 468 1.79 0.41 -13.50
C ALA A 468 1.44 -1.09 -13.37
N ASP A 469 0.39 -1.42 -12.61
CA ASP A 469 -0.05 -2.82 -12.43
C ASP A 469 -0.56 -3.43 -13.73
N VAL A 470 -1.26 -2.68 -14.56
CA VAL A 470 -1.66 -3.11 -15.91
C VAL A 470 -0.45 -3.44 -16.78
N LEU A 471 0.59 -2.61 -16.74
CA LEU A 471 1.84 -2.84 -17.47
C LEU A 471 2.60 -4.06 -16.94
N ALA A 472 2.71 -4.18 -15.62
CA ALA A 472 3.40 -5.30 -14.98
C ALA A 472 2.74 -6.64 -15.30
N ALA A 473 1.40 -6.69 -15.31
CA ALA A 473 0.64 -7.88 -15.67
C ALA A 473 0.88 -8.31 -17.13
N ARG A 474 1.16 -7.34 -18.02
CA ARG A 474 1.37 -7.60 -19.45
C ARG A 474 2.84 -7.87 -19.80
N PHE A 475 3.76 -7.11 -19.23
CA PHE A 475 5.18 -7.10 -19.63
C PHE A 475 6.15 -7.49 -18.51
N GLY A 476 5.69 -7.70 -17.29
CA GLY A 476 6.53 -7.88 -16.12
C GLY A 476 7.01 -6.55 -15.51
N THR A 477 7.77 -6.64 -14.42
CA THR A 477 8.19 -5.47 -13.63
C THR A 477 9.54 -4.89 -14.07
N ARG A 478 10.40 -5.69 -14.72
CA ARG A 478 11.73 -5.21 -15.12
C ARG A 478 11.65 -4.43 -16.43
N GLY A 479 12.27 -3.24 -16.48
CA GLY A 479 12.33 -2.40 -17.67
C GLY A 479 11.14 -1.46 -17.85
N MET A 480 10.26 -1.34 -16.86
CA MET A 480 9.17 -0.37 -16.87
C MET A 480 9.75 1.04 -16.72
N LEU A 481 9.43 1.91 -17.68
CA LEU A 481 9.79 3.33 -17.64
C LEU A 481 8.60 4.16 -17.17
N ALA A 482 8.87 5.31 -16.56
CA ALA A 482 7.83 6.22 -16.09
C ALA A 482 6.88 6.65 -17.21
N THR A 483 7.40 6.89 -18.41
CA THR A 483 6.60 7.29 -19.58
C THR A 483 5.72 6.17 -20.16
N ASP A 484 6.00 4.91 -19.85
CA ASP A 484 5.13 3.79 -20.25
C ASP A 484 3.74 3.88 -19.62
N LEU A 485 3.64 4.50 -18.43
CA LEU A 485 2.38 4.69 -17.72
C LEU A 485 1.38 5.54 -18.50
N PHE A 486 1.83 6.42 -19.39
CA PHE A 486 0.96 7.28 -20.17
C PHE A 486 0.00 6.49 -21.08
N SER A 487 0.42 5.32 -21.56
CA SER A 487 -0.42 4.47 -22.42
C SER A 487 -1.62 3.86 -21.67
N THR A 488 -1.51 3.66 -20.37
CA THR A 488 -2.56 3.06 -19.54
C THR A 488 -3.30 4.08 -18.69
N LEU A 489 -2.67 5.21 -18.38
CA LEU A 489 -3.21 6.20 -17.45
C LEU A 489 -4.56 6.77 -17.93
N GLN A 490 -4.71 7.06 -19.22
CA GLN A 490 -5.97 7.59 -19.77
C GLN A 490 -7.15 6.64 -19.50
N ARG A 491 -6.93 5.34 -19.63
CA ARG A 491 -7.96 4.34 -19.33
C ARG A 491 -8.25 4.28 -17.82
N ILE A 492 -7.22 4.27 -17.00
CA ILE A 492 -7.33 4.16 -15.54
C ILE A 492 -8.13 5.33 -14.94
N VAL A 493 -7.92 6.54 -15.43
CA VAL A 493 -8.66 7.73 -14.95
C VAL A 493 -10.09 7.84 -15.51
N ASN A 494 -10.51 6.87 -16.31
CA ASN A 494 -11.89 6.71 -16.81
C ASN A 494 -12.44 5.33 -16.38
N PRO A 495 -12.67 5.10 -15.08
CA PRO A 495 -12.98 3.77 -14.54
C PRO A 495 -14.32 3.18 -15.01
N GLU A 496 -15.21 3.99 -15.60
CA GLU A 496 -16.51 3.53 -16.11
C GLU A 496 -16.47 3.00 -17.56
N VAL A 497 -15.33 3.14 -18.23
CA VAL A 497 -15.13 2.58 -19.57
C VAL A 497 -14.80 1.09 -19.42
N THR A 498 -15.80 0.22 -19.58
CA THR A 498 -15.59 -1.23 -19.64
C THR A 498 -15.13 -1.63 -21.05
N ASP A 499 -14.17 -2.55 -21.12
CA ASP A 499 -13.73 -3.14 -22.41
C ASP A 499 -14.86 -3.95 -23.04
N LYS A 500 -15.62 -3.36 -23.93
CA LYS A 500 -16.59 -4.10 -24.76
C LYS A 500 -15.94 -4.86 -25.91
N ASN A 501 -14.63 -4.77 -26.10
CA ASN A 501 -13.96 -5.23 -27.33
C ASN A 501 -13.03 -6.44 -27.18
N HIS A 502 -13.07 -7.20 -26.10
CA HIS A 502 -12.24 -8.42 -25.98
C HIS A 502 -12.98 -9.73 -26.23
N ASP A 503 -14.30 -9.73 -26.40
CA ASP A 503 -15.09 -10.95 -26.66
C ASP A 503 -15.38 -11.24 -28.17
N GLU A 504 -15.05 -10.33 -29.08
CA GLU A 504 -15.36 -10.51 -30.51
C GLU A 504 -14.24 -11.12 -31.37
N SER A 505 -13.03 -11.35 -30.81
CA SER A 505 -11.91 -11.92 -31.61
C SER A 505 -11.68 -13.42 -31.45
N SER A 506 -12.51 -14.14 -30.69
CA SER A 506 -12.38 -15.60 -30.52
C SER A 506 -13.37 -16.44 -31.32
N ASN A 507 -14.21 -15.85 -32.18
CA ASN A 507 -15.22 -16.57 -32.95
C ASN A 507 -15.18 -16.26 -34.46
N SER A 508 -14.01 -16.23 -35.07
CA SER A 508 -13.91 -16.29 -36.54
C SER A 508 -12.62 -16.99 -36.97
N ALA A 509 -12.67 -18.28 -37.07
CA ALA A 509 -11.86 -19.04 -38.01
C ALA A 509 -12.75 -20.15 -38.58
N PRO A 510 -12.73 -20.36 -39.92
CA PRO A 510 -13.55 -21.32 -40.63
C PRO A 510 -13.13 -22.75 -40.40
#